data_14778b5e038878e4f9ab19d7c03d04d7
#
_entry.id   14778b5e038878e4f9ab19d7c03d04d7
#
_cell.length_a   1.000
_cell.length_b   1.000
_cell.length_c   1.000
_cell.angle_alpha   90.00
_cell.angle_beta   90.00
_cell.angle_gamma   90.00
#
_symmetry.space_group_name_H-M   'P 1'
#
loop_
_entity.id
_entity.type
_entity.pdbx_description
1 polymer ?
#
loop_
_entity_poly.entity_id
_entity_poly.type
_entity_poly.pdbx_seq_one_letter_code
_entity_poly.pdbx_strand_id
1 'polypeptide(L)'
;MKRAIEIACFCKNGSGYSVEDYMEKGYWNRKRIYSIRKFTVVACSVLIGTCAVLFGASLSAGNPVYAEEVAVNASAESVKEEGKIEEEHSDKAVATSESSEASDASLALSTQETFPEKTEENSPSPKVEKEFSESVKSEAKEISESSAQEGSEKDKVKSATEEEVSQMIEDRKVNFNQNWHFKLNANAKEAVKEEADVTSWKKLDLPHDWSIHFDFDHDSPAQNEGGQLNGGDAWYRKPLKLDEKDLDKNVRLTFDGVYMDSQVYVNGQLVGHYPNGYNQFSYDITKYLHKDGRENVIAVHVVNKQPSSRWYSGSGIYRDVTLQVTDKVHVQKNGTTILTPQLENQKDGKVDTLVSSKIANTDDKDHEITAEYQIVRRGGEAVTEVIRTASQKLKAHETSTIQTSLQVERPELWTVLNDKPALYELVTRIYRDGQLVDAKKDLFGYRYYNWTPNEGFSLNGQRIKFHGVSLHHDHGALGAEENYKAEYRRLKQMKEMGVNSIRTTHNPASEQTLQIAAELGLLVQEEAFDTWYGGKKPYDYGRFFEKDATHPEAQKGEKWSDYD
;
A
#
# COMPACT_ATOMS: atom_id res chain seq x y z
N MET A 1 -34.94 6.49 15.53
CA MET A 1 -34.05 7.64 15.42
C MET A 1 -34.53 8.85 16.24
N LYS A 2 -35.76 9.39 16.08
CA LYS A 2 -36.30 10.48 16.93
C LYS A 2 -36.16 10.23 18.44
N ARG A 3 -36.61 9.05 18.94
CA ARG A 3 -36.53 8.69 20.39
C ARG A 3 -35.09 8.57 20.93
N ALA A 4 -34.12 8.15 20.11
CA ALA A 4 -32.73 8.04 20.55
C ALA A 4 -32.06 9.42 20.67
N ILE A 5 -32.49 10.38 19.89
CA ILE A 5 -32.02 11.78 19.96
C ILE A 5 -32.61 12.47 21.19
N GLU A 6 -33.86 12.21 21.52
CA GLU A 6 -34.51 12.73 22.74
C GLU A 6 -33.83 12.24 24.03
N ILE A 7 -33.46 10.95 24.09
CA ILE A 7 -32.75 10.37 25.26
C ILE A 7 -31.33 10.97 25.39
N ALA A 8 -30.62 11.19 24.29
CA ALA A 8 -29.29 11.76 24.33
C ALA A 8 -29.28 13.26 24.75
N CYS A 9 -30.34 14.01 24.43
CA CYS A 9 -30.47 15.40 24.85
C CYS A 9 -30.86 15.51 26.34
N PHE A 10 -31.67 14.58 26.86
CA PHE A 10 -32.14 14.60 28.24
C PHE A 10 -31.02 14.32 29.25
N CYS A 11 -30.06 13.48 28.89
CA CYS A 11 -28.95 13.12 29.77
C CYS A 11 -27.88 14.22 29.94
N LYS A 12 -27.89 15.29 29.14
CA LYS A 12 -26.78 16.26 29.14
C LYS A 12 -27.09 17.66 29.68
N ASN A 13 -28.35 18.11 29.76
CA ASN A 13 -28.60 19.54 30.04
C ASN A 13 -29.69 19.85 31.08
N GLY A 14 -30.37 18.92 31.73
CA GLY A 14 -31.34 19.21 32.80
C GLY A 14 -32.43 20.27 32.51
N SER A 15 -32.52 20.79 31.28
CA SER A 15 -33.48 21.79 30.82
C SER A 15 -34.38 21.21 29.74
N GLY A 16 -35.65 21.13 30.03
CA GLY A 16 -36.66 20.45 29.22
C GLY A 16 -37.10 21.19 27.96
N TYR A 17 -36.21 21.36 26.97
CA TYR A 17 -36.56 21.85 25.65
C TYR A 17 -36.70 20.67 24.68
N SER A 18 -37.78 20.69 23.88
CA SER A 18 -38.02 19.66 22.84
C SER A 18 -37.12 19.86 21.61
N VAL A 19 -36.94 18.78 20.85
CA VAL A 19 -36.15 18.83 19.58
C VAL A 19 -36.77 19.81 18.57
N GLU A 20 -38.06 20.06 18.66
CA GLU A 20 -38.80 20.99 17.80
C GLU A 20 -38.43 22.45 18.10
N ASP A 21 -38.24 22.82 19.38
CA ASP A 21 -37.79 24.16 19.80
C ASP A 21 -36.38 24.49 19.27
N TYR A 22 -35.55 23.48 19.02
CA TYR A 22 -34.22 23.64 18.42
C TYR A 22 -34.23 23.81 16.91
N MET A 23 -35.24 23.28 16.23
CA MET A 23 -35.38 23.37 14.79
C MET A 23 -35.96 24.71 14.32
N GLU A 24 -36.89 25.28 15.05
CA GLU A 24 -37.53 26.58 14.73
C GLU A 24 -36.60 27.79 14.90
N LYS A 25 -35.56 27.71 15.73
CA LYS A 25 -34.70 28.88 16.04
C LYS A 25 -33.47 29.02 15.13
N GLY A 26 -33.34 28.28 14.06
CA GLY A 26 -32.33 28.52 13.00
C GLY A 26 -30.86 28.40 13.44
N TYR A 27 -30.55 27.79 14.58
CA TYR A 27 -29.20 27.73 15.16
C TYR A 27 -28.26 26.68 14.54
N TRP A 28 -28.53 26.19 13.34
CA TRP A 28 -27.69 25.19 12.67
C TRP A 28 -26.63 25.84 11.79
N ASN A 29 -25.50 26.18 12.39
CA ASN A 29 -24.32 26.62 11.64
C ASN A 29 -23.51 25.37 11.19
N ARG A 30 -23.01 25.38 9.94
CA ARG A 30 -22.25 24.25 9.31
C ARG A 30 -21.16 23.64 10.20
N LYS A 31 -20.47 24.43 11.01
CA LYS A 31 -19.45 23.93 11.95
C LYS A 31 -19.98 23.03 13.07
N ARG A 32 -21.27 23.19 13.47
CA ARG A 32 -21.88 22.36 14.51
C ARG A 32 -22.38 21.01 14.00
N ILE A 33 -22.74 20.90 12.73
CA ILE A 33 -23.15 19.65 12.08
C ILE A 33 -22.02 18.64 12.10
N TYR A 34 -20.78 19.07 11.91
CA TYR A 34 -19.60 18.20 11.94
C TYR A 34 -19.34 17.61 13.34
N SER A 35 -19.56 18.38 14.40
CA SER A 35 -19.43 17.93 15.79
C SER A 35 -20.52 16.92 16.19
N ILE A 36 -21.76 17.11 15.66
CA ILE A 36 -22.88 16.19 15.94
C ILE A 36 -22.72 14.85 15.24
N ARG A 37 -22.15 14.82 14.01
CA ARG A 37 -21.86 13.55 13.33
C ARG A 37 -20.84 12.70 14.08
N LYS A 38 -19.78 13.29 14.62
CA LYS A 38 -18.81 12.58 15.48
C LYS A 38 -19.47 12.02 16.76
N PHE A 39 -20.35 12.81 17.37
CA PHE A 39 -21.05 12.41 18.60
C PHE A 39 -22.06 11.29 18.36
N THR A 40 -22.74 11.28 17.21
CA THR A 40 -23.74 10.25 16.85
C THR A 40 -23.07 8.89 16.61
N VAL A 41 -21.89 8.87 15.99
CA VAL A 41 -21.15 7.62 15.75
C VAL A 41 -20.67 6.99 17.07
N VAL A 42 -20.17 7.79 18.02
CA VAL A 42 -19.73 7.29 19.32
C VAL A 42 -20.94 6.83 20.17
N ALA A 43 -22.05 7.58 20.13
CA ALA A 43 -23.26 7.21 20.88
C ALA A 43 -23.93 5.94 20.31
N CYS A 44 -23.93 5.75 18.99
CA CYS A 44 -24.44 4.51 18.36
C CYS A 44 -23.56 3.30 18.70
N SER A 45 -22.25 3.45 18.76
CA SER A 45 -21.34 2.36 19.11
C SER A 45 -21.54 1.90 20.56
N VAL A 46 -21.76 2.83 21.49
CA VAL A 46 -22.05 2.51 22.90
C VAL A 46 -23.44 1.88 23.05
N LEU A 47 -24.46 2.37 22.33
CA LEU A 47 -25.82 1.80 22.41
C LEU A 47 -25.92 0.39 21.82
N ILE A 48 -25.21 0.11 20.72
CA ILE A 48 -25.17 -1.24 20.11
C ILE A 48 -24.47 -2.21 21.07
N GLY A 49 -23.40 -1.80 21.72
CA GLY A 49 -22.72 -2.61 22.73
C GLY A 49 -23.65 -2.93 23.92
N THR A 50 -24.41 -1.95 24.41
CA THR A 50 -25.29 -2.11 25.55
C THR A 50 -26.56 -2.93 25.20
N CYS A 51 -27.11 -2.77 24.00
CA CYS A 51 -28.23 -3.60 23.55
C CYS A 51 -27.83 -5.06 23.34
N ALA A 52 -26.62 -5.34 22.84
CA ALA A 52 -26.14 -6.72 22.71
C ALA A 52 -26.01 -7.44 24.06
N VAL A 53 -25.63 -6.71 25.12
CA VAL A 53 -25.57 -7.26 26.48
C VAL A 53 -26.97 -7.50 27.10
N LEU A 54 -27.96 -6.65 26.77
CA LEU A 54 -29.30 -6.77 27.31
C LEU A 54 -30.21 -7.76 26.56
N PHE A 55 -29.97 -7.99 25.25
CA PHE A 55 -30.74 -8.94 24.44
C PHE A 55 -30.08 -10.33 24.34
N GLY A 56 -28.82 -10.48 24.68
CA GLY A 56 -28.14 -11.77 24.74
C GLY A 56 -28.58 -12.69 25.91
N ALA A 57 -29.31 -12.16 26.89
CA ALA A 57 -29.70 -12.91 28.10
C ALA A 57 -31.08 -13.60 28.01
N SER A 58 -31.83 -13.49 26.89
CA SER A 58 -33.20 -14.03 26.83
C SER A 58 -33.47 -15.11 25.76
N LEU A 59 -32.45 -15.68 25.13
CA LEU A 59 -32.61 -16.74 24.13
C LEU A 59 -31.58 -17.88 24.28
N SER A 60 -31.51 -18.51 25.48
CA SER A 60 -30.95 -19.86 25.58
C SER A 60 -31.52 -20.60 26.80
N ALA A 61 -32.67 -21.21 26.56
CA ALA A 61 -33.11 -22.35 27.37
C ALA A 61 -32.84 -23.61 26.55
N GLY A 62 -31.72 -24.29 26.81
CA GLY A 62 -31.43 -25.56 26.14
C GLY A 62 -29.97 -26.00 26.27
N ASN A 63 -29.69 -26.67 27.42
CA ASN A 63 -28.56 -27.53 27.76
C ASN A 63 -27.15 -26.97 27.98
N PRO A 64 -26.55 -27.27 29.13
CA PRO A 64 -25.25 -26.77 29.56
C PRO A 64 -24.12 -27.77 29.33
N VAL A 65 -22.97 -27.28 28.86
CA VAL A 65 -21.68 -27.96 29.11
C VAL A 65 -20.59 -26.91 29.28
N TYR A 66 -20.08 -26.84 30.51
CA TYR A 66 -18.83 -26.28 31.02
C TYR A 66 -18.40 -24.83 30.62
N ALA A 67 -18.47 -23.95 31.62
CA ALA A 67 -17.60 -22.79 31.75
C ALA A 67 -17.06 -22.75 33.19
N GLU A 68 -15.75 -22.77 33.34
CA GLU A 68 -15.07 -22.54 34.62
C GLU A 68 -15.09 -21.06 34.96
N GLU A 69 -15.49 -20.79 36.23
CA GLU A 69 -15.45 -19.48 36.85
C GLU A 69 -14.01 -19.09 37.20
N VAL A 70 -13.61 -17.88 36.80
CA VAL A 70 -12.51 -17.16 37.44
C VAL A 70 -13.11 -15.93 38.13
N ALA A 71 -13.27 -16.04 39.44
CA ALA A 71 -13.67 -14.95 40.33
C ALA A 71 -12.45 -14.05 40.60
N VAL A 72 -12.56 -12.77 40.34
CA VAL A 72 -11.61 -11.76 40.85
C VAL A 72 -12.34 -10.90 41.88
N ASN A 73 -11.93 -11.05 43.15
CA ASN A 73 -12.35 -10.23 44.29
C ASN A 73 -11.86 -8.79 44.12
N ALA A 74 -12.76 -7.85 44.18
CA ALA A 74 -12.46 -6.44 44.45
C ALA A 74 -12.93 -6.10 45.87
N SER A 75 -12.00 -5.92 46.80
CA SER A 75 -12.23 -5.35 48.09
C SER A 75 -11.99 -3.84 48.06
N ALA A 76 -13.01 -3.09 48.44
CA ALA A 76 -12.91 -1.66 48.67
C ALA A 76 -12.42 -1.41 50.09
N GLU A 77 -11.41 -0.60 50.26
CA GLU A 77 -11.12 0.07 51.52
C GLU A 77 -11.02 1.57 51.32
N SER A 78 -11.85 2.26 52.10
CA SER A 78 -11.90 3.70 52.24
C SER A 78 -10.93 4.17 53.31
N VAL A 79 -10.10 5.17 53.04
CA VAL A 79 -9.45 5.96 54.07
C VAL A 79 -9.69 7.45 53.78
N LYS A 80 -10.36 8.09 54.72
CA LYS A 80 -10.44 9.55 54.85
C LYS A 80 -9.19 10.01 55.58
N GLU A 81 -8.58 11.09 55.17
CA GLU A 81 -8.01 12.05 56.12
C GLU A 81 -7.92 13.47 55.51
N GLU A 82 -8.36 14.40 56.34
CA GLU A 82 -8.35 15.86 56.14
C GLU A 82 -6.99 16.43 56.46
N GLY A 83 -6.60 17.50 55.79
CA GLY A 83 -5.42 18.31 56.14
C GLY A 83 -5.41 19.65 55.42
N LYS A 84 -5.70 20.68 56.17
CA LYS A 84 -5.84 22.09 55.84
C LYS A 84 -4.49 22.81 55.73
N ILE A 85 -4.57 24.01 55.07
CA ILE A 85 -3.76 25.24 55.35
C ILE A 85 -2.45 25.30 54.55
N GLU A 86 -1.97 26.39 53.94
CA GLU A 86 -2.17 27.85 54.08
C GLU A 86 -1.72 28.54 52.78
N GLU A 87 -2.32 29.69 52.54
CA GLU A 87 -1.87 30.73 51.57
C GLU A 87 -0.64 31.48 52.12
N GLU A 88 0.30 31.83 51.23
CA GLU A 88 1.12 33.00 51.46
C GLU A 88 1.37 33.74 50.13
N HIS A 89 0.90 34.98 50.16
CA HIS A 89 1.16 36.05 49.22
C HIS A 89 2.61 36.57 49.34
N SER A 90 3.24 36.90 48.25
CA SER A 90 4.06 38.13 48.23
C SER A 90 4.19 38.69 46.81
N ASP A 91 3.60 39.86 46.68
CA ASP A 91 3.83 40.83 45.62
C ASP A 91 5.29 41.30 45.52
N LYS A 92 5.75 41.55 44.31
CA LYS A 92 6.45 42.80 44.00
C LYS A 92 6.51 43.09 42.51
N ALA A 93 5.84 44.17 42.17
CA ALA A 93 5.94 44.91 40.93
C ALA A 93 7.22 45.77 40.88
N VAL A 94 7.63 46.17 39.68
CA VAL A 94 8.15 47.45 39.20
C VAL A 94 8.46 47.26 37.73
N ALA A 95 7.73 47.78 36.78
CA ALA A 95 7.53 49.13 36.25
C ALA A 95 8.64 49.57 35.30
N THR A 96 8.22 49.92 34.16
CA THR A 96 8.22 51.09 33.26
C THR A 96 9.31 51.01 32.21
N SER A 97 9.12 51.44 30.96
CA SER A 97 8.43 52.57 30.36
C SER A 97 8.37 52.40 28.83
N GLU A 98 7.27 52.78 28.20
CA GLU A 98 7.07 53.91 27.27
C GLU A 98 7.91 53.86 25.99
N SER A 99 7.46 54.18 24.82
CA SER A 99 6.26 54.81 24.26
C SER A 99 6.36 54.85 22.75
N SER A 100 5.24 54.93 22.12
CA SER A 100 4.69 55.80 21.07
C SER A 100 5.03 55.38 19.64
N GLU A 101 4.23 55.54 18.63
CA GLU A 101 3.04 56.31 18.36
C GLU A 101 2.26 55.70 17.20
N ALA A 102 0.98 55.98 17.18
CA ALA A 102 0.05 55.66 16.12
C ALA A 102 0.21 56.60 14.92
N SER A 103 -0.14 56.13 13.73
CA SER A 103 -0.76 57.02 12.74
C SER A 103 -1.70 56.20 11.84
N ASP A 104 -2.97 56.56 11.93
CA ASP A 104 -4.04 56.31 10.99
C ASP A 104 -3.72 56.84 9.59
N ALA A 105 -4.06 56.08 8.58
CA ALA A 105 -4.53 56.62 7.31
C ALA A 105 -5.43 55.62 6.60
N SER A 106 -6.73 55.83 6.71
CA SER A 106 -7.75 55.30 5.81
C SER A 106 -7.58 55.89 4.42
N LEU A 107 -7.61 55.06 3.39
CA LEU A 107 -8.11 55.49 2.08
C LEU A 107 -8.66 54.26 1.32
N ALA A 108 -9.97 54.28 1.19
CA ALA A 108 -10.69 53.44 0.23
C ALA A 108 -10.38 53.92 -1.19
N LEU A 109 -10.08 53.02 -2.09
CA LEU A 109 -10.49 53.15 -3.49
C LEU A 109 -10.61 51.78 -4.15
N SER A 110 -11.81 51.56 -4.65
CA SER A 110 -12.19 50.51 -5.56
C SER A 110 -11.36 50.53 -6.85
N THR A 111 -10.85 49.38 -7.25
CA THR A 111 -10.65 49.07 -8.68
C THR A 111 -11.05 47.61 -8.92
N GLN A 112 -12.12 47.47 -9.66
CA GLN A 112 -12.46 46.24 -10.36
C GLN A 112 -11.33 45.92 -11.34
N GLU A 113 -10.57 44.90 -11.06
CA GLU A 113 -9.79 44.23 -12.11
C GLU A 113 -10.61 43.11 -12.67
N THR A 114 -11.07 43.31 -13.90
CA THR A 114 -11.63 42.32 -14.80
C THR A 114 -10.55 41.32 -15.12
N PHE A 115 -10.76 40.08 -14.69
CA PHE A 115 -9.99 38.94 -15.19
C PHE A 115 -10.31 38.74 -16.68
N PRO A 116 -9.31 38.60 -17.54
CA PRO A 116 -9.56 38.18 -18.92
C PRO A 116 -9.99 36.73 -18.91
N GLU A 117 -11.13 36.48 -19.51
CA GLU A 117 -11.61 35.20 -19.95
C GLU A 117 -10.52 34.55 -20.82
N LYS A 118 -9.77 33.60 -20.27
CA LYS A 118 -8.90 32.70 -21.04
C LYS A 118 -9.59 31.36 -21.13
N THR A 119 -10.14 31.17 -22.30
CA THR A 119 -10.41 29.94 -23.03
C THR A 119 -9.91 28.64 -22.36
N GLU A 120 -10.87 27.75 -22.22
CA GLU A 120 -10.72 26.31 -22.07
C GLU A 120 -9.63 25.77 -23.02
N GLU A 121 -8.58 25.17 -22.45
CA GLU A 121 -7.82 24.12 -23.11
C GLU A 121 -6.81 23.57 -22.08
N ASN A 122 -7.20 22.41 -21.50
CA ASN A 122 -6.31 21.31 -21.14
C ASN A 122 -7.02 20.32 -20.21
N SER A 123 -8.14 19.78 -20.71
CA SER A 123 -8.48 18.38 -20.47
C SER A 123 -7.72 17.55 -21.51
N PRO A 124 -7.22 16.35 -21.20
CA PRO A 124 -6.62 15.52 -22.24
C PRO A 124 -7.68 15.33 -23.34
N SER A 125 -7.34 15.80 -24.51
CA SER A 125 -8.23 15.87 -25.66
C SER A 125 -8.74 14.48 -26.00
N PRO A 126 -10.00 14.31 -26.40
CA PRO A 126 -10.51 13.06 -26.96
C PRO A 126 -9.67 12.49 -28.12
N LYS A 127 -8.76 13.29 -28.62
CA LYS A 127 -7.77 12.91 -29.62
C LYS A 127 -6.67 11.98 -29.11
N VAL A 128 -6.19 12.17 -27.87
CA VAL A 128 -5.13 11.33 -27.28
C VAL A 128 -5.70 9.95 -26.92
N GLU A 129 -6.93 9.87 -26.39
CA GLU A 129 -7.59 8.59 -26.15
C GLU A 129 -7.91 7.85 -27.45
N LYS A 130 -8.25 8.60 -28.51
CA LYS A 130 -8.51 8.02 -29.83
C LYS A 130 -7.23 7.53 -30.52
N GLU A 131 -6.15 8.28 -30.44
CA GLU A 131 -4.84 7.88 -30.96
C GLU A 131 -4.25 6.69 -30.18
N PHE A 132 -4.39 6.64 -28.85
CA PHE A 132 -4.01 5.49 -28.04
C PHE A 132 -4.87 4.26 -28.34
N SER A 133 -6.19 4.44 -28.48
CA SER A 133 -7.14 3.38 -28.86
C SER A 133 -6.91 2.87 -30.29
N GLU A 134 -6.51 3.73 -31.21
CA GLU A 134 -6.18 3.35 -32.59
C GLU A 134 -4.81 2.70 -32.71
N SER A 135 -3.82 3.11 -31.92
CA SER A 135 -2.52 2.45 -31.78
C SER A 135 -2.68 1.02 -31.24
N VAL A 136 -3.43 0.85 -30.14
CA VAL A 136 -3.70 -0.47 -29.58
C VAL A 136 -4.51 -1.37 -30.55
N LYS A 137 -5.41 -0.80 -31.35
CA LYS A 137 -6.15 -1.55 -32.40
C LYS A 137 -5.28 -1.95 -33.57
N SER A 138 -4.30 -1.10 -33.99
CA SER A 138 -3.36 -1.44 -35.05
C SER A 138 -2.38 -2.51 -34.59
N GLU A 139 -1.87 -2.42 -33.36
CA GLU A 139 -1.02 -3.45 -32.76
C GLU A 139 -1.77 -4.78 -32.58
N ALA A 140 -3.04 -4.74 -32.13
CA ALA A 140 -3.86 -5.93 -32.00
C ALA A 140 -4.13 -6.61 -33.35
N LYS A 141 -4.23 -5.85 -34.42
CA LYS A 141 -4.43 -6.40 -35.76
C LYS A 141 -3.14 -7.00 -36.34
N GLU A 142 -2.00 -6.38 -36.11
CA GLU A 142 -0.71 -6.94 -36.48
C GLU A 142 -0.39 -8.23 -35.68
N ILE A 143 -0.75 -8.28 -34.38
CA ILE A 143 -0.58 -9.47 -33.54
C ILE A 143 -1.46 -10.62 -34.05
N SER A 144 -2.71 -10.34 -34.44
CA SER A 144 -3.62 -11.38 -34.95
C SER A 144 -3.21 -11.93 -36.35
N GLU A 145 -2.57 -11.11 -37.17
CA GLU A 145 -2.07 -11.52 -38.49
C GLU A 145 -0.70 -12.25 -38.39
N SER A 146 0.11 -11.95 -37.35
CA SER A 146 1.40 -12.64 -37.13
C SER A 146 1.27 -14.02 -36.48
N SER A 147 0.20 -14.25 -35.70
CA SER A 147 -0.06 -15.55 -35.04
C SER A 147 -0.55 -16.64 -35.99
N ALA A 148 -0.89 -16.29 -37.24
CA ALA A 148 -1.37 -17.24 -38.25
C ALA A 148 -0.26 -17.90 -39.10
N GLN A 149 1.01 -17.66 -38.81
CA GLN A 149 2.11 -18.37 -39.46
C GLN A 149 2.37 -19.71 -38.74
N GLU A 150 1.91 -20.78 -39.35
CA GLU A 150 2.15 -22.16 -38.95
C GLU A 150 3.66 -22.41 -38.70
N GLY A 151 4.01 -22.73 -37.46
CA GLY A 151 5.34 -23.16 -37.07
C GLY A 151 5.73 -24.48 -37.76
N SER A 152 6.86 -24.49 -38.41
CA SER A 152 7.42 -25.69 -39.02
C SER A 152 7.74 -26.74 -37.95
N GLU A 153 7.54 -28.00 -38.31
CA GLU A 153 7.58 -29.23 -37.53
C GLU A 153 8.93 -29.59 -36.85
N LYS A 154 9.86 -28.65 -36.67
CA LYS A 154 11.23 -28.93 -36.22
C LYS A 154 11.55 -28.66 -34.75
N ASP A 155 10.74 -27.97 -33.99
CA ASP A 155 11.03 -27.65 -32.59
C ASP A 155 10.01 -28.29 -31.62
N LYS A 156 10.10 -29.63 -31.46
CA LYS A 156 9.44 -30.30 -30.32
C LYS A 156 10.25 -30.07 -29.05
N VAL A 157 10.31 -28.82 -28.57
CA VAL A 157 10.68 -28.57 -27.18
C VAL A 157 9.58 -29.18 -26.31
N LYS A 158 9.94 -30.09 -25.42
CA LYS A 158 9.00 -30.70 -24.48
C LYS A 158 8.52 -29.61 -23.53
N SER A 159 7.22 -29.35 -23.47
CA SER A 159 6.65 -28.47 -22.46
C SER A 159 6.96 -29.02 -21.06
N ALA A 160 7.28 -28.11 -20.13
CA ALA A 160 7.52 -28.47 -18.74
C ALA A 160 6.25 -29.02 -18.08
N THR A 161 6.43 -29.87 -17.10
CA THR A 161 5.31 -30.37 -16.28
C THR A 161 4.77 -29.28 -15.36
N GLU A 162 3.50 -29.41 -14.97
CA GLU A 162 2.89 -28.46 -14.01
C GLU A 162 3.62 -28.44 -12.65
N GLU A 163 4.23 -29.54 -12.24
CA GLU A 163 5.04 -29.62 -11.02
C GLU A 163 6.33 -28.81 -11.15
N GLU A 164 7.05 -28.94 -12.27
CA GLU A 164 8.26 -28.13 -12.56
C GLU A 164 7.93 -26.63 -12.59
N VAL A 165 6.80 -26.27 -13.22
CA VAL A 165 6.32 -24.88 -13.29
C VAL A 165 5.96 -24.36 -11.91
N SER A 166 5.22 -25.12 -11.10
CA SER A 166 4.81 -24.72 -9.75
C SER A 166 6.02 -24.53 -8.85
N GLN A 167 6.98 -25.44 -8.88
CA GLN A 167 8.21 -25.32 -8.10
C GLN A 167 9.02 -24.08 -8.51
N MET A 168 9.13 -23.81 -9.81
CA MET A 168 9.84 -22.63 -10.29
C MET A 168 9.17 -21.32 -9.86
N ILE A 169 7.83 -21.27 -9.82
CA ILE A 169 7.07 -20.13 -9.34
C ILE A 169 7.35 -19.89 -7.84
N GLU A 170 7.36 -20.96 -7.04
CA GLU A 170 7.66 -20.89 -5.61
C GLU A 170 9.11 -20.44 -5.34
N ASP A 171 10.07 -21.02 -6.07
CA ASP A 171 11.49 -20.69 -5.92
C ASP A 171 11.83 -19.26 -6.39
N ARG A 172 11.02 -18.70 -7.29
CA ARG A 172 11.28 -17.39 -7.91
C ARG A 172 11.22 -16.22 -6.94
N LYS A 173 10.24 -16.20 -6.04
CA LYS A 173 9.99 -15.12 -5.07
C LYS A 173 9.74 -15.73 -3.70
N VAL A 174 10.69 -15.57 -2.81
CA VAL A 174 10.58 -16.08 -1.44
C VAL A 174 10.42 -14.96 -0.43
N ASN A 175 9.64 -15.23 0.60
CA ASN A 175 9.51 -14.33 1.74
C ASN A 175 10.85 -14.24 2.49
N PHE A 176 11.33 -13.03 2.74
CA PHE A 176 12.62 -12.78 3.38
C PHE A 176 12.50 -12.15 4.77
N ASN A 177 11.34 -12.25 5.39
CA ASN A 177 10.99 -11.56 6.64
C ASN A 177 11.63 -12.16 7.89
N GLN A 178 11.95 -13.44 7.92
CA GLN A 178 12.34 -14.13 9.15
C GLN A 178 13.79 -13.86 9.58
N ASN A 179 14.06 -13.94 10.90
CA ASN A 179 15.38 -13.98 11.47
C ASN A 179 16.26 -12.74 11.17
N TRP A 180 15.72 -11.55 11.27
CA TRP A 180 16.49 -10.32 11.23
C TRP A 180 17.08 -9.97 12.60
N HIS A 181 18.24 -9.31 12.60
CA HIS A 181 18.83 -8.70 13.78
C HIS A 181 18.58 -7.20 13.73
N PHE A 182 18.09 -6.63 14.82
CA PHE A 182 17.68 -5.24 14.94
C PHE A 182 18.36 -4.54 16.09
N LYS A 183 18.78 -3.29 15.90
CA LYS A 183 19.32 -2.44 16.96
C LYS A 183 19.06 -0.97 16.70
N LEU A 184 18.42 -0.31 17.68
CA LEU A 184 18.30 1.14 17.72
C LEU A 184 19.65 1.78 18.02
N ASN A 185 19.91 2.96 17.41
CA ASN A 185 21.10 3.78 17.65
C ASN A 185 22.43 3.00 17.56
N ALA A 186 22.49 2.02 16.67
CA ALA A 186 23.73 1.29 16.44
C ALA A 186 24.81 2.21 15.83
N ASN A 187 26.06 1.98 16.16
CA ASN A 187 27.15 2.71 15.53
C ASN A 187 27.21 2.35 14.03
N ALA A 188 26.90 3.33 13.17
CA ALA A 188 26.79 3.11 11.72
C ALA A 188 28.09 2.56 11.11
N LYS A 189 29.26 3.02 11.57
CA LYS A 189 30.57 2.54 11.07
C LYS A 189 30.82 1.06 11.38
N GLU A 190 30.24 0.56 12.47
CA GLU A 190 30.32 -0.86 12.83
C GLU A 190 29.16 -1.64 12.20
N ALA A 191 27.95 -1.09 12.22
CA ALA A 191 26.75 -1.76 11.74
C ALA A 191 26.79 -2.08 10.23
N VAL A 192 27.52 -1.30 9.45
CA VAL A 192 27.68 -1.51 8.00
C VAL A 192 28.67 -2.61 7.65
N LYS A 193 29.63 -2.92 8.52
CA LYS A 193 30.68 -3.90 8.21
C LYS A 193 30.10 -5.30 8.01
N GLU A 194 30.69 -6.08 7.12
CA GLU A 194 30.32 -7.47 6.90
C GLU A 194 30.43 -8.30 8.19
N GLU A 195 31.51 -8.14 8.95
CA GLU A 195 31.83 -8.86 10.18
C GLU A 195 31.28 -8.20 11.45
N ALA A 196 30.26 -7.35 11.34
CA ALA A 196 29.71 -6.68 12.52
C ALA A 196 29.18 -7.68 13.55
N ASP A 197 29.54 -7.49 14.82
CA ASP A 197 29.01 -8.29 15.91
C ASP A 197 27.55 -7.93 16.21
N VAL A 198 26.68 -8.90 15.96
CA VAL A 198 25.22 -8.78 16.19
C VAL A 198 24.75 -9.57 17.41
N THR A 199 25.63 -10.10 18.24
CA THR A 199 25.28 -10.94 19.40
C THR A 199 24.39 -10.22 20.41
N SER A 200 24.55 -8.89 20.54
CA SER A 200 23.73 -8.04 21.40
C SER A 200 22.48 -7.45 20.73
N TRP A 201 22.21 -7.80 19.46
CA TRP A 201 21.08 -7.29 18.72
C TRP A 201 19.83 -8.13 18.98
N LYS A 202 18.66 -7.49 18.98
CA LYS A 202 17.38 -8.18 19.11
C LYS A 202 17.10 -8.98 17.83
N LYS A 203 16.82 -10.27 17.96
CA LYS A 203 16.28 -11.07 16.85
C LYS A 203 14.78 -10.85 16.73
N LEU A 204 14.32 -10.68 15.51
CA LEU A 204 12.91 -10.47 15.21
C LEU A 204 12.59 -10.89 13.78
N ASP A 205 11.31 -11.00 13.50
CA ASP A 205 10.77 -11.17 12.16
C ASP A 205 10.14 -9.84 11.69
N LEU A 206 10.12 -9.63 10.39
CA LEU A 206 9.39 -8.55 9.73
C LEU A 206 7.95 -8.99 9.42
N PRO A 207 7.03 -8.06 9.23
CA PRO A 207 7.12 -6.61 9.41
C PRO A 207 7.41 -6.18 10.85
N HIS A 208 8.03 -5.00 11.01
CA HIS A 208 8.40 -4.50 12.33
C HIS A 208 8.31 -2.98 12.40
N ASP A 209 7.59 -2.49 13.38
CA ASP A 209 7.47 -1.08 13.75
C ASP A 209 8.03 -0.89 15.17
N TRP A 210 9.21 -0.29 15.29
CA TRP A 210 9.80 -0.13 16.62
C TRP A 210 9.14 0.93 17.48
N SER A 211 8.38 1.86 16.88
CA SER A 211 7.74 2.96 17.62
C SER A 211 6.72 2.46 18.63
N ILE A 212 6.00 1.36 18.33
CA ILE A 212 5.02 0.77 19.25
C ILE A 212 5.63 0.13 20.50
N HIS A 213 6.94 0.00 20.55
CA HIS A 213 7.65 -0.55 21.71
C HIS A 213 8.10 0.52 22.70
N PHE A 214 7.86 1.80 22.39
CA PHE A 214 8.05 2.91 23.33
C PHE A 214 6.77 3.20 24.10
N ASP A 215 6.93 3.75 25.29
CA ASP A 215 5.82 4.39 25.99
C ASP A 215 5.40 5.69 25.27
N PHE A 216 4.13 6.07 25.40
CA PHE A 216 3.66 7.35 24.91
C PHE A 216 4.36 8.49 25.66
N ASP A 217 4.97 9.38 24.93
CA ASP A 217 5.73 10.51 25.47
C ASP A 217 5.11 11.83 24.98
N HIS A 218 4.59 12.61 25.92
CA HIS A 218 3.98 13.92 25.61
C HIS A 218 4.97 14.89 24.97
N ASP A 219 6.24 14.75 25.28
CA ASP A 219 7.33 15.60 24.76
C ASP A 219 7.99 15.00 23.50
N SER A 220 7.44 13.89 22.98
CA SER A 220 7.93 13.25 21.76
C SER A 220 7.94 14.23 20.58
N PRO A 221 9.03 14.27 19.79
CA PRO A 221 9.09 15.03 18.55
C PRO A 221 8.00 14.64 17.54
N ALA A 222 7.41 13.45 17.66
CA ALA A 222 6.30 13.00 16.84
C ALA A 222 5.02 13.82 17.04
N GLN A 223 4.88 14.49 18.18
CA GLN A 223 3.69 15.27 18.56
C GLN A 223 2.39 14.41 18.50
N ASN A 224 1.24 15.07 18.65
CA ASN A 224 -0.07 14.41 18.56
C ASN A 224 -0.33 13.78 17.18
N GLU A 225 0.19 14.40 16.12
CA GLU A 225 0.02 13.97 14.74
C GLU A 225 0.71 12.60 14.52
N GLY A 226 1.89 12.39 15.08
CA GLY A 226 2.62 11.13 15.02
C GLY A 226 2.33 10.16 16.17
N GLY A 227 1.26 10.40 16.96
CA GLY A 227 0.83 9.50 18.03
C GLY A 227 1.68 9.55 19.29
N GLN A 228 2.54 10.58 19.46
CA GLN A 228 3.43 10.73 20.62
C GLN A 228 4.39 9.55 20.83
N LEU A 229 4.69 8.80 19.77
CA LEU A 229 5.62 7.67 19.79
C LEU A 229 6.93 8.02 19.07
N ASN A 230 8.05 7.73 19.69
CA ASN A 230 9.35 8.12 19.18
C ASN A 230 9.76 7.34 17.92
N GLY A 231 10.34 8.05 16.96
CA GLY A 231 11.07 7.50 15.82
C GLY A 231 12.49 7.11 16.18
N GLY A 232 13.47 7.59 15.40
CA GLY A 232 14.88 7.39 15.70
C GLY A 232 15.68 6.87 14.52
N ASP A 233 16.83 6.29 14.85
CA ASP A 233 17.81 5.74 13.93
C ASP A 233 18.02 4.26 14.27
N ALA A 234 17.88 3.38 13.29
CA ALA A 234 17.97 1.94 13.52
C ALA A 234 18.66 1.19 12.38
N TRP A 235 19.21 0.06 12.74
CA TRP A 235 19.82 -0.87 11.82
C TRP A 235 19.16 -2.24 11.89
N TYR A 236 18.94 -2.82 10.71
CA TYR A 236 18.54 -4.21 10.53
C TYR A 236 19.65 -4.95 9.81
N ARG A 237 19.89 -6.21 10.20
CA ARG A 237 20.87 -7.06 9.53
C ARG A 237 20.36 -8.47 9.37
N LYS A 238 20.68 -9.09 8.24
CA LYS A 238 20.32 -10.47 7.97
C LYS A 238 21.38 -11.15 7.13
N PRO A 239 21.84 -12.37 7.52
CA PRO A 239 22.66 -13.21 6.67
C PRO A 239 21.85 -13.73 5.48
N LEU A 240 22.51 -13.86 4.33
CA LEU A 240 22.00 -14.46 3.11
C LEU A 240 22.99 -15.48 2.58
N LYS A 241 22.63 -16.74 2.65
CA LYS A 241 23.38 -17.80 2.01
C LYS A 241 22.61 -18.25 0.77
N LEU A 242 23.25 -18.19 -0.39
CA LEU A 242 22.72 -18.73 -1.62
C LEU A 242 23.07 -20.21 -1.75
N ASP A 243 22.16 -20.99 -2.31
CA ASP A 243 22.44 -22.35 -2.73
C ASP A 243 23.41 -22.35 -3.91
N GLU A 244 24.20 -23.41 -4.05
CA GLU A 244 25.17 -23.55 -5.13
C GLU A 244 24.54 -23.34 -6.53
N LYS A 245 23.31 -23.86 -6.72
CA LYS A 245 22.53 -23.70 -7.96
C LYS A 245 22.16 -22.24 -8.30
N ASP A 246 22.23 -21.33 -7.31
CA ASP A 246 21.77 -19.96 -7.43
C ASP A 246 22.92 -18.92 -7.49
N LEU A 247 24.16 -19.36 -7.33
CA LEU A 247 25.33 -18.49 -7.30
C LEU A 247 25.56 -17.69 -8.61
N ASP A 248 25.10 -18.21 -9.75
CA ASP A 248 25.20 -17.54 -11.06
C ASP A 248 23.89 -16.89 -11.53
N LYS A 249 22.87 -16.87 -10.67
CA LYS A 249 21.56 -16.26 -10.97
C LYS A 249 21.51 -14.77 -10.62
N ASN A 250 20.49 -14.10 -11.13
CA ASN A 250 20.14 -12.75 -10.71
C ASN A 250 19.43 -12.79 -9.37
N VAL A 251 19.81 -11.90 -8.47
CA VAL A 251 19.22 -11.78 -7.14
C VAL A 251 18.71 -10.35 -6.93
N ARG A 252 17.44 -10.22 -6.68
CA ARG A 252 16.76 -8.94 -6.43
C ARG A 252 16.13 -8.93 -5.05
N LEU A 253 16.43 -7.89 -4.29
CA LEU A 253 15.81 -7.62 -2.99
C LEU A 253 14.74 -6.54 -3.15
N THR A 254 13.52 -6.81 -2.67
CA THR A 254 12.38 -5.89 -2.75
C THR A 254 11.87 -5.61 -1.35
N PHE A 255 11.66 -4.34 -1.03
CA PHE A 255 11.01 -3.85 0.16
C PHE A 255 9.66 -3.26 -0.23
N ASP A 256 8.58 -3.72 0.35
CA ASP A 256 7.24 -3.20 0.06
C ASP A 256 6.95 -1.88 0.80
N GLY A 257 7.67 -1.62 1.89
CA GLY A 257 7.66 -0.34 2.60
C GLY A 257 8.65 -0.29 3.76
N VAL A 258 9.41 0.80 3.84
CA VAL A 258 10.35 1.09 4.93
C VAL A 258 10.17 2.54 5.37
N TYR A 259 9.71 2.78 6.56
CA TYR A 259 9.52 4.13 7.07
C TYR A 259 10.64 4.52 8.02
N MET A 260 11.56 5.40 7.57
CA MET A 260 11.77 6.01 6.25
C MET A 260 13.27 6.25 6.03
N ASP A 261 13.62 6.97 4.95
CA ASP A 261 14.98 7.42 4.67
C ASP A 261 16.00 6.27 4.81
N SER A 262 15.76 5.21 4.02
CA SER A 262 16.47 3.95 4.17
C SER A 262 17.68 3.84 3.24
N GLN A 263 18.77 3.25 3.76
CA GLN A 263 19.95 2.87 2.99
C GLN A 263 20.16 1.37 3.08
N VAL A 264 20.35 0.72 1.93
CA VAL A 264 20.54 -0.73 1.85
C VAL A 264 21.99 -1.04 1.48
N TYR A 265 22.61 -1.92 2.23
CA TYR A 265 23.98 -2.38 2.05
C TYR A 265 24.02 -3.88 1.86
N VAL A 266 24.94 -4.35 1.04
CA VAL A 266 25.27 -5.77 0.87
C VAL A 266 26.77 -5.92 1.05
N ASN A 267 27.19 -6.78 1.96
CA ASN A 267 28.60 -7.03 2.26
C ASN A 267 29.40 -5.72 2.50
N GLY A 268 28.79 -4.79 3.26
CA GLY A 268 29.39 -3.50 3.59
C GLY A 268 29.34 -2.45 2.47
N GLN A 269 28.86 -2.78 1.28
CA GLN A 269 28.76 -1.87 0.14
C GLN A 269 27.35 -1.28 0.04
N LEU A 270 27.26 0.06 -0.11
CA LEU A 270 25.97 0.73 -0.35
C LEU A 270 25.40 0.33 -1.70
N VAL A 271 24.21 -0.24 -1.67
CA VAL A 271 23.45 -0.62 -2.87
C VAL A 271 22.56 0.51 -3.35
N GLY A 272 21.89 1.18 -2.42
CA GLY A 272 21.02 2.31 -2.73
C GLY A 272 20.45 2.99 -1.49
N HIS A 273 19.87 4.16 -1.72
CA HIS A 273 19.20 5.01 -0.76
C HIS A 273 17.78 5.29 -1.24
N TYR A 274 16.79 5.20 -0.35
CA TYR A 274 15.39 5.45 -0.66
C TYR A 274 14.71 6.23 0.47
N PRO A 275 14.42 7.52 0.29
CA PRO A 275 13.87 8.37 1.34
C PRO A 275 12.36 8.22 1.53
N ASN A 276 11.59 7.81 0.50
CA ASN A 276 10.15 7.65 0.61
C ASN A 276 9.82 6.46 1.52
N GLY A 277 8.91 6.69 2.49
CA GLY A 277 8.54 5.68 3.49
C GLY A 277 7.41 4.74 3.05
N TYR A 278 6.74 4.99 1.93
CA TYR A 278 5.50 4.29 1.58
C TYR A 278 5.57 3.50 0.29
N ASN A 279 6.39 3.92 -0.66
CA ASN A 279 6.50 3.25 -1.95
C ASN A 279 7.32 1.97 -1.84
N GLN A 280 6.96 0.99 -2.65
CA GLN A 280 7.78 -0.19 -2.86
C GLN A 280 9.04 0.17 -3.66
N PHE A 281 10.18 -0.34 -3.24
CA PHE A 281 11.43 -0.21 -3.97
C PHE A 281 12.20 -1.53 -4.03
N SER A 282 13.10 -1.65 -4.99
CA SER A 282 13.88 -2.87 -5.16
C SER A 282 15.26 -2.61 -5.75
N TYR A 283 16.22 -3.44 -5.35
CA TYR A 283 17.59 -3.39 -5.84
C TYR A 283 18.00 -4.72 -6.43
N ASP A 284 18.66 -4.68 -7.58
CA ASP A 284 19.44 -5.80 -8.07
C ASP A 284 20.75 -5.87 -7.27
N ILE A 285 20.88 -6.91 -6.47
CA ILE A 285 22.03 -7.08 -5.58
C ILE A 285 23.08 -8.05 -6.13
N THR A 286 22.87 -8.61 -7.31
CA THR A 286 23.67 -9.68 -7.92
C THR A 286 25.17 -9.41 -7.93
N LYS A 287 25.57 -8.18 -8.28
CA LYS A 287 26.99 -7.80 -8.36
C LYS A 287 27.68 -7.59 -7.02
N TYR A 288 26.90 -7.46 -5.95
CA TYR A 288 27.42 -7.23 -4.59
C TYR A 288 27.60 -8.53 -3.80
N LEU A 289 27.07 -9.66 -4.34
CA LEU A 289 27.09 -10.95 -3.65
C LEU A 289 28.41 -11.69 -3.84
N HIS A 290 28.83 -12.38 -2.79
CA HIS A 290 29.87 -13.40 -2.88
C HIS A 290 29.36 -14.59 -3.67
N LYS A 291 30.13 -15.03 -4.66
CA LYS A 291 29.80 -16.15 -5.54
C LYS A 291 30.62 -17.40 -5.25
N ASP A 292 31.34 -17.42 -4.15
CA ASP A 292 32.20 -18.51 -3.69
C ASP A 292 31.53 -19.41 -2.62
N GLY A 293 30.21 -19.23 -2.41
CA GLY A 293 29.42 -20.02 -1.47
C GLY A 293 29.51 -19.58 -0.02
N ARG A 294 30.30 -18.54 0.32
CA ARG A 294 30.26 -17.96 1.68
C ARG A 294 28.99 -17.14 1.88
N GLU A 295 28.67 -16.91 3.15
CA GLU A 295 27.51 -16.13 3.55
C GLU A 295 27.66 -14.67 3.14
N ASN A 296 26.58 -14.08 2.68
CA ASN A 296 26.44 -12.65 2.43
C ASN A 296 25.70 -11.99 3.59
N VAL A 297 25.83 -10.68 3.72
CA VAL A 297 25.14 -9.91 4.74
C VAL A 297 24.38 -8.76 4.11
N ILE A 298 23.08 -8.72 4.36
CA ILE A 298 22.21 -7.58 4.06
C ILE A 298 22.15 -6.70 5.31
N ALA A 299 22.43 -5.41 5.17
CA ALA A 299 22.24 -4.44 6.24
C ALA A 299 21.36 -3.29 5.74
N VAL A 300 20.41 -2.85 6.57
CA VAL A 300 19.48 -1.77 6.24
C VAL A 300 19.53 -0.74 7.37
N HIS A 301 19.90 0.47 7.02
CA HIS A 301 19.83 1.63 7.89
C HIS A 301 18.49 2.34 7.65
N VAL A 302 17.78 2.66 8.71
CA VAL A 302 16.46 3.30 8.64
C VAL A 302 16.43 4.48 9.60
N VAL A 303 16.06 5.66 9.09
CA VAL A 303 16.06 6.89 9.89
C VAL A 303 14.67 7.54 9.84
N ASN A 304 13.93 7.47 10.95
CA ASN A 304 12.71 8.26 11.14
C ASN A 304 13.01 9.47 12.03
N LYS A 305 13.53 10.53 11.42
CA LYS A 305 13.75 11.81 12.10
C LYS A 305 12.45 12.58 12.21
N GLN A 306 11.91 12.63 13.39
CA GLN A 306 10.64 13.29 13.69
C GLN A 306 10.79 14.79 14.00
N PRO A 307 9.70 15.58 13.79
CA PRO A 307 8.44 15.18 13.18
C PRO A 307 8.63 14.83 11.70
N SER A 308 7.91 13.83 11.20
CA SER A 308 8.07 13.34 9.82
C SER A 308 6.76 13.12 9.07
N SER A 309 5.63 13.22 9.75
CA SER A 309 4.32 12.95 9.17
C SER A 309 3.22 13.75 9.88
N ARG A 310 2.05 13.81 9.24
CA ARG A 310 0.82 14.44 9.77
C ARG A 310 -0.16 13.41 10.35
N TRP A 311 0.27 12.17 10.47
CA TRP A 311 -0.43 11.03 11.10
C TRP A 311 0.61 10.04 11.61
N TYR A 312 0.16 9.02 12.33
CA TYR A 312 1.03 7.94 12.76
C TYR A 312 1.53 7.13 11.56
N SER A 313 2.82 7.07 11.37
CA SER A 313 3.46 6.38 10.23
C SER A 313 4.24 5.14 10.62
N GLY A 314 4.47 4.95 11.92
CA GLY A 314 5.38 3.92 12.40
C GLY A 314 6.84 4.22 12.12
N SER A 315 7.70 3.25 12.37
CA SER A 315 9.14 3.34 12.11
C SER A 315 9.74 1.96 11.85
N GLY A 316 10.40 1.77 10.72
CA GLY A 316 11.08 0.51 10.44
C GLY A 316 10.73 -0.12 9.12
N ILE A 317 11.11 -1.38 8.96
CA ILE A 317 10.70 -2.22 7.82
C ILE A 317 9.32 -2.78 8.16
N TYR A 318 8.29 -1.99 7.87
CA TYR A 318 6.94 -2.23 8.36
C TYR A 318 6.05 -3.03 7.39
N ARG A 319 6.56 -3.32 6.18
CA ARG A 319 5.96 -4.19 5.18
C ARG A 319 6.89 -5.33 4.80
N ASP A 320 6.42 -6.23 3.95
CA ASP A 320 7.17 -7.41 3.54
C ASP A 320 8.49 -7.09 2.84
N VAL A 321 9.48 -7.96 3.08
CA VAL A 321 10.70 -8.02 2.29
C VAL A 321 10.71 -9.34 1.53
N THR A 322 10.99 -9.28 0.22
CA THR A 322 11.06 -10.46 -0.63
C THR A 322 12.39 -10.54 -1.35
N LEU A 323 12.90 -11.77 -1.46
CA LEU A 323 14.06 -12.10 -2.27
C LEU A 323 13.58 -12.79 -3.54
N GLN A 324 13.99 -12.30 -4.69
CA GLN A 324 13.73 -12.89 -5.99
C GLN A 324 15.04 -13.43 -6.56
N VAL A 325 15.03 -14.71 -6.92
CA VAL A 325 16.17 -15.39 -7.56
C VAL A 325 15.70 -15.87 -8.92
N THR A 326 16.31 -15.37 -10.00
CA THR A 326 15.90 -15.68 -11.37
C THR A 326 17.09 -16.08 -12.23
N ASP A 327 16.82 -16.87 -13.26
CA ASP A 327 17.81 -17.10 -14.31
C ASP A 327 18.24 -15.79 -14.99
N LYS A 328 19.36 -15.82 -15.69
CA LYS A 328 19.84 -14.67 -16.48
C LYS A 328 18.85 -14.25 -17.56
N VAL A 329 18.04 -15.20 -18.07
CA VAL A 329 16.90 -14.92 -18.95
C VAL A 329 15.62 -15.04 -18.15
N HIS A 330 14.93 -13.94 -17.90
CA HIS A 330 13.74 -13.91 -17.05
C HIS A 330 12.78 -12.77 -17.41
N VAL A 331 11.53 -12.89 -16.98
CA VAL A 331 10.56 -11.79 -17.03
C VAL A 331 10.98 -10.71 -16.03
N GLN A 332 11.13 -9.49 -16.50
CA GLN A 332 11.48 -8.35 -15.64
C GLN A 332 10.43 -8.13 -14.54
N LYS A 333 10.85 -7.51 -13.43
CA LYS A 333 9.90 -7.02 -12.43
C LYS A 333 8.92 -6.05 -13.11
N ASN A 334 7.63 -6.22 -12.83
CA ASN A 334 6.54 -5.46 -13.45
C ASN A 334 6.54 -5.53 -15.01
N GLY A 335 7.15 -6.56 -15.58
CA GLY A 335 7.30 -6.71 -17.02
C GLY A 335 6.09 -7.33 -17.73
N THR A 336 5.05 -7.78 -17.01
CA THR A 336 3.84 -8.35 -17.62
C THR A 336 2.75 -7.30 -17.72
N THR A 337 2.10 -7.22 -18.88
CA THR A 337 0.91 -6.41 -19.10
C THR A 337 -0.21 -7.31 -19.62
N ILE A 338 -1.41 -7.17 -19.05
CA ILE A 338 -2.62 -7.91 -19.43
C ILE A 338 -3.71 -6.91 -19.78
N LEU A 339 -4.22 -6.94 -21.00
CA LEU A 339 -5.25 -6.03 -21.49
C LEU A 339 -6.43 -6.80 -22.08
N THR A 340 -7.62 -6.26 -21.89
CA THR A 340 -8.87 -6.79 -22.44
C THR A 340 -9.64 -5.69 -23.19
N PRO A 341 -9.12 -5.17 -24.31
CA PRO A 341 -9.53 -3.91 -24.91
C PRO A 341 -10.96 -3.91 -25.47
N GLN A 342 -11.55 -5.09 -25.68
CA GLN A 342 -12.89 -5.22 -26.25
C GLN A 342 -13.89 -5.88 -25.30
N LEU A 343 -13.57 -5.97 -24.03
CA LEU A 343 -14.39 -6.66 -23.04
C LEU A 343 -15.83 -6.11 -22.97
N GLU A 344 -16.02 -4.80 -23.14
CA GLU A 344 -17.34 -4.15 -23.15
C GLU A 344 -18.19 -4.51 -24.38
N ASN A 345 -17.56 -4.76 -25.53
CA ASN A 345 -18.21 -4.87 -26.82
C ASN A 345 -18.39 -6.30 -27.33
N GLN A 346 -18.31 -7.29 -26.44
CA GLN A 346 -18.31 -8.69 -26.85
C GLN A 346 -19.66 -9.21 -27.24
N LYS A 347 -19.84 -9.36 -28.54
CA LYS A 347 -21.07 -9.90 -29.10
C LYS A 347 -21.14 -11.42 -29.04
N ASP A 348 -20.03 -12.10 -29.09
CA ASP A 348 -19.90 -13.55 -29.24
C ASP A 348 -19.58 -14.27 -27.93
N GLY A 349 -19.38 -13.54 -26.85
CA GLY A 349 -18.96 -14.07 -25.57
C GLY A 349 -17.50 -14.52 -25.52
N LYS A 350 -16.69 -14.20 -26.54
CA LYS A 350 -15.25 -14.46 -26.58
C LYS A 350 -14.47 -13.18 -26.31
N VAL A 351 -13.48 -13.29 -25.42
CA VAL A 351 -12.63 -12.18 -24.97
C VAL A 351 -11.21 -12.40 -25.42
N ASP A 352 -10.70 -11.50 -26.25
CA ASP A 352 -9.28 -11.46 -26.54
C ASP A 352 -8.54 -10.80 -25.37
N THR A 353 -7.68 -11.57 -24.74
CA THR A 353 -6.81 -11.14 -23.67
C THR A 353 -5.40 -10.95 -24.23
N LEU A 354 -5.00 -9.70 -24.42
CA LEU A 354 -3.69 -9.35 -24.92
C LEU A 354 -2.68 -9.42 -23.78
N VAL A 355 -1.62 -10.15 -23.99
CA VAL A 355 -0.54 -10.33 -23.01
C VAL A 355 0.76 -9.87 -23.61
N SER A 356 1.52 -9.09 -22.87
CA SER A 356 2.90 -8.78 -23.21
C SER A 356 3.82 -9.02 -22.02
N SER A 357 5.01 -9.56 -22.28
CA SER A 357 6.05 -9.80 -21.27
C SER A 357 7.38 -9.22 -21.70
N LYS A 358 7.96 -8.34 -20.88
CA LYS A 358 9.33 -7.85 -21.05
C LYS A 358 10.30 -8.88 -20.48
N ILE A 359 11.14 -9.45 -21.33
CA ILE A 359 12.10 -10.50 -20.99
C ILE A 359 13.51 -9.91 -21.11
N ALA A 360 14.24 -9.97 -20.01
CA ALA A 360 15.63 -9.54 -19.96
C ALA A 360 16.56 -10.73 -20.16
N ASN A 361 17.63 -10.50 -20.90
CA ASN A 361 18.81 -11.35 -20.94
C ASN A 361 19.96 -10.58 -20.28
N THR A 362 20.39 -11.02 -19.11
CA THR A 362 21.52 -10.45 -18.36
C THR A 362 22.80 -11.28 -18.55
N ASP A 363 22.78 -12.29 -19.42
CA ASP A 363 23.95 -13.09 -19.77
C ASP A 363 24.83 -12.37 -20.80
N ASP A 364 26.08 -12.79 -20.88
CA ASP A 364 27.07 -12.35 -21.87
C ASP A 364 26.89 -13.02 -23.24
N LYS A 365 25.83 -13.83 -23.42
CA LYS A 365 25.55 -14.60 -24.63
C LYS A 365 24.15 -14.31 -25.18
N ASP A 366 24.03 -14.42 -26.49
CA ASP A 366 22.74 -14.45 -27.16
C ASP A 366 22.04 -15.78 -26.89
N HIS A 367 20.71 -15.75 -26.73
CA HIS A 367 19.87 -16.94 -26.50
C HIS A 367 18.65 -16.94 -27.41
N GLU A 368 18.16 -18.15 -27.74
CA GLU A 368 16.86 -18.35 -28.34
C GLU A 368 15.81 -18.43 -27.23
N ILE A 369 14.79 -17.57 -27.27
CA ILE A 369 13.74 -17.54 -26.27
C ILE A 369 12.38 -17.87 -26.85
N THR A 370 11.59 -18.60 -26.07
CA THR A 370 10.18 -18.91 -26.33
C THR A 370 9.38 -18.69 -25.06
N ALA A 371 8.18 -18.15 -25.19
CA ALA A 371 7.27 -17.99 -24.06
C ALA A 371 6.03 -18.87 -24.24
N GLU A 372 5.52 -19.37 -23.13
CA GLU A 372 4.20 -20.00 -23.04
C GLU A 372 3.31 -19.22 -22.08
N TYR A 373 2.05 -19.10 -22.45
CA TYR A 373 1.04 -18.40 -21.69
C TYR A 373 -0.21 -19.27 -21.53
N GLN A 374 -0.81 -19.22 -20.35
CA GLN A 374 -2.06 -19.91 -20.05
C GLN A 374 -2.85 -19.10 -19.03
N ILE A 375 -4.15 -18.97 -19.21
CA ILE A 375 -5.03 -18.37 -18.22
C ILE A 375 -5.73 -19.49 -17.46
N VAL A 376 -5.66 -19.39 -16.12
CA VAL A 376 -6.35 -20.29 -15.21
C VAL A 376 -7.26 -19.49 -14.28
N ARG A 377 -8.35 -20.09 -13.80
CA ARG A 377 -9.08 -19.53 -12.67
C ARG A 377 -8.20 -19.56 -11.43
N ARG A 378 -8.33 -18.60 -10.56
CA ARG A 378 -7.69 -18.70 -9.25
C ARG A 378 -8.16 -19.96 -8.53
N GLY A 379 -7.23 -20.85 -8.23
CA GLY A 379 -7.51 -22.18 -7.71
C GLY A 379 -7.19 -23.31 -8.69
N GLY A 380 -6.74 -22.99 -9.93
CA GLY A 380 -6.05 -23.93 -10.80
C GLY A 380 -6.83 -24.50 -11.99
N GLU A 381 -8.11 -24.16 -12.18
CA GLU A 381 -8.87 -24.59 -13.36
C GLU A 381 -8.42 -23.83 -14.61
N ALA A 382 -7.89 -24.51 -15.62
CA ALA A 382 -7.49 -23.92 -16.88
C ALA A 382 -8.72 -23.42 -17.67
N VAL A 383 -8.66 -22.18 -18.16
CA VAL A 383 -9.69 -21.59 -19.02
C VAL A 383 -9.22 -21.35 -20.45
N THR A 384 -7.92 -21.52 -20.69
CA THR A 384 -7.35 -21.56 -22.03
C THR A 384 -6.41 -22.74 -22.19
N GLU A 385 -6.19 -23.17 -23.42
CA GLU A 385 -5.04 -23.97 -23.77
C GLU A 385 -3.75 -23.18 -23.53
N VAL A 386 -2.62 -23.88 -23.50
CA VAL A 386 -1.28 -23.27 -23.46
C VAL A 386 -0.97 -22.71 -24.84
N ILE A 387 -0.71 -21.43 -24.94
CA ILE A 387 -0.25 -20.77 -26.17
C ILE A 387 1.25 -20.60 -26.10
N ARG A 388 1.97 -21.17 -27.07
CA ARG A 388 3.41 -21.02 -27.24
C ARG A 388 3.71 -20.03 -28.36
N THR A 389 4.61 -19.09 -28.11
CA THR A 389 5.08 -18.13 -29.13
C THR A 389 6.14 -18.75 -30.04
N ALA A 390 6.37 -18.13 -31.18
CA ALA A 390 7.53 -18.45 -31.99
C ALA A 390 8.84 -18.18 -31.23
N SER A 391 9.88 -18.95 -31.55
CA SER A 391 11.23 -18.67 -31.02
C SER A 391 11.77 -17.37 -31.59
N GLN A 392 12.41 -16.58 -30.73
CA GLN A 392 13.09 -15.37 -31.15
C GLN A 392 14.46 -15.24 -30.47
N LYS A 393 15.39 -14.63 -31.18
CA LYS A 393 16.73 -14.38 -30.65
C LYS A 393 16.73 -13.18 -29.73
N LEU A 394 17.25 -13.33 -28.51
CA LEU A 394 17.47 -12.29 -27.52
C LEU A 394 18.97 -12.12 -27.29
N LYS A 395 19.51 -10.96 -27.67
CA LYS A 395 20.94 -10.72 -27.56
C LYS A 395 21.39 -10.56 -26.11
N ALA A 396 22.69 -10.73 -25.89
CA ALA A 396 23.35 -10.44 -24.64
C ALA A 396 23.00 -9.02 -24.14
N HIS A 397 22.65 -8.89 -22.85
CA HIS A 397 22.30 -7.64 -22.17
C HIS A 397 21.13 -6.86 -22.81
N GLU A 398 20.28 -7.54 -23.58
CA GLU A 398 19.10 -6.94 -24.20
C GLU A 398 17.81 -7.28 -23.44
N THR A 399 16.82 -6.42 -23.58
CA THR A 399 15.44 -6.69 -23.16
C THR A 399 14.54 -6.69 -24.40
N SER A 400 13.74 -7.74 -24.57
CA SER A 400 12.74 -7.84 -25.61
C SER A 400 11.34 -7.97 -25.03
N THR A 401 10.33 -7.57 -25.80
CA THR A 401 8.93 -7.75 -25.43
C THR A 401 8.33 -8.84 -26.30
N ILE A 402 7.82 -9.91 -25.65
CA ILE A 402 7.02 -10.93 -26.31
C ILE A 402 5.55 -10.62 -26.09
N GLN A 403 4.76 -10.69 -27.16
CA GLN A 403 3.32 -10.41 -27.14
C GLN A 403 2.54 -11.58 -27.72
N THR A 404 1.35 -11.82 -27.18
CA THR A 404 0.38 -12.79 -27.72
C THR A 404 -1.05 -12.43 -27.30
N SER A 405 -2.03 -13.11 -27.91
CA SER A 405 -3.42 -13.01 -27.53
C SER A 405 -3.94 -14.38 -27.11
N LEU A 406 -4.62 -14.44 -25.96
CA LEU A 406 -5.37 -15.63 -25.52
C LEU A 406 -6.87 -15.33 -25.60
N GLN A 407 -7.63 -16.27 -26.15
CA GLN A 407 -9.08 -16.12 -26.24
C GLN A 407 -9.76 -16.89 -25.10
N VAL A 408 -10.56 -16.18 -24.29
CA VAL A 408 -11.34 -16.75 -23.19
C VAL A 408 -12.83 -16.68 -23.50
N GLU A 409 -13.53 -17.80 -23.36
CA GLU A 409 -14.97 -17.85 -23.58
C GLU A 409 -15.73 -17.45 -22.32
N ARG A 410 -16.55 -16.42 -22.43
CA ARG A 410 -17.49 -15.91 -21.40
C ARG A 410 -16.86 -15.84 -20.01
N PRO A 411 -15.75 -15.09 -19.84
CA PRO A 411 -15.15 -14.97 -18.52
C PRO A 411 -16.14 -14.36 -17.54
N GLU A 412 -16.14 -14.88 -16.34
CA GLU A 412 -16.89 -14.28 -15.24
C GLU A 412 -16.22 -12.95 -14.85
N LEU A 413 -17.03 -11.88 -14.80
CA LEU A 413 -16.52 -10.54 -14.55
C LEU A 413 -16.31 -10.29 -13.06
N TRP A 414 -15.17 -9.68 -12.72
CA TRP A 414 -14.91 -9.20 -11.38
C TRP A 414 -15.84 -8.04 -11.02
N THR A 415 -16.47 -8.09 -9.87
CA THR A 415 -17.43 -7.05 -9.43
C THR A 415 -17.39 -6.85 -7.93
N VAL A 416 -17.81 -5.67 -7.48
CA VAL A 416 -18.00 -5.33 -6.06
C VAL A 416 -19.30 -5.88 -5.47
N LEU A 417 -20.18 -6.41 -6.30
CA LEU A 417 -21.51 -6.88 -5.91
C LEU A 417 -21.51 -8.33 -5.38
N ASN A 418 -20.45 -9.06 -5.64
CA ASN A 418 -20.30 -10.45 -5.20
C ASN A 418 -19.40 -10.55 -3.96
N ASP A 419 -19.69 -11.51 -3.10
CA ASP A 419 -18.85 -11.81 -1.94
C ASP A 419 -17.56 -12.57 -2.32
N LYS A 420 -17.55 -13.18 -3.51
CA LYS A 420 -16.42 -13.89 -4.10
C LYS A 420 -16.24 -13.46 -5.55
N PRO A 421 -15.57 -12.36 -5.80
CA PRO A 421 -15.31 -11.88 -7.15
C PRO A 421 -14.47 -12.88 -7.94
N ALA A 422 -14.76 -13.01 -9.24
CA ALA A 422 -13.99 -13.87 -10.12
C ALA A 422 -12.58 -13.31 -10.34
N LEU A 423 -11.58 -14.11 -10.03
CA LEU A 423 -10.18 -13.82 -10.24
C LEU A 423 -9.53 -14.90 -11.08
N TYR A 424 -8.57 -14.49 -11.89
CA TYR A 424 -7.81 -15.30 -12.81
C TYR A 424 -6.32 -15.11 -12.58
N GLU A 425 -5.52 -16.06 -13.03
CA GLU A 425 -4.07 -15.99 -13.01
C GLU A 425 -3.56 -16.23 -14.43
N LEU A 426 -2.67 -15.37 -14.89
CA LEU A 426 -1.87 -15.61 -16.06
C LEU A 426 -0.62 -16.38 -15.67
N VAL A 427 -0.47 -17.59 -16.14
CA VAL A 427 0.74 -18.40 -15.98
C VAL A 427 1.65 -18.13 -17.16
N THR A 428 2.82 -17.57 -16.91
CA THR A 428 3.87 -17.31 -17.90
C THR A 428 5.03 -18.26 -17.68
N ARG A 429 5.52 -18.91 -18.74
CA ARG A 429 6.68 -19.80 -18.73
C ARG A 429 7.67 -19.31 -19.78
N ILE A 430 8.93 -19.16 -19.42
CA ILE A 430 10.00 -18.72 -20.33
C ILE A 430 10.99 -19.85 -20.54
N TYR A 431 11.24 -20.13 -21.80
CA TYR A 431 12.24 -21.11 -22.21
C TYR A 431 13.42 -20.40 -22.86
N ARG A 432 14.62 -20.77 -22.43
CA ARG A 432 15.90 -20.36 -23.00
C ARG A 432 16.54 -21.58 -23.64
N ASP A 433 16.84 -21.50 -24.92
CA ASP A 433 17.46 -22.61 -25.69
C ASP A 433 16.72 -23.96 -25.49
N GLY A 434 15.39 -23.89 -25.37
CA GLY A 434 14.51 -25.04 -25.16
C GLY A 434 14.36 -25.54 -23.72
N GLN A 435 15.01 -24.92 -22.74
CA GLN A 435 14.89 -25.26 -21.31
C GLN A 435 14.02 -24.24 -20.58
N LEU A 436 13.10 -24.69 -19.72
CA LEU A 436 12.35 -23.82 -18.81
C LEU A 436 13.31 -23.16 -17.83
N VAL A 437 13.33 -21.82 -17.81
CA VAL A 437 14.27 -21.02 -16.98
C VAL A 437 13.56 -20.02 -16.08
N ASP A 438 12.33 -19.63 -16.40
CA ASP A 438 11.54 -18.73 -15.57
C ASP A 438 10.05 -19.06 -15.67
N ALA A 439 9.34 -18.96 -14.55
CA ALA A 439 7.89 -19.09 -14.51
C ALA A 439 7.30 -18.17 -13.45
N LYS A 440 6.13 -17.60 -13.74
CA LYS A 440 5.40 -16.71 -12.82
C LYS A 440 3.90 -16.76 -13.02
N LYS A 441 3.18 -16.30 -12.01
CA LYS A 441 1.74 -16.04 -12.06
C LYS A 441 1.45 -14.58 -11.80
N ASP A 442 0.54 -14.01 -12.59
CA ASP A 442 0.03 -12.66 -12.42
C ASP A 442 -1.48 -12.71 -12.18
N LEU A 443 -1.92 -12.20 -11.03
CA LEU A 443 -3.33 -12.15 -10.65
C LEU A 443 -4.04 -11.02 -11.39
N PHE A 444 -5.21 -11.30 -11.96
CA PHE A 444 -6.05 -10.27 -12.61
C PHE A 444 -7.54 -10.64 -12.57
N GLY A 445 -8.39 -9.70 -12.99
CA GLY A 445 -9.82 -9.92 -13.15
C GLY A 445 -10.34 -9.26 -14.42
N TYR A 446 -11.33 -9.89 -15.05
CA TYR A 446 -12.04 -9.30 -16.19
C TYR A 446 -13.02 -8.26 -15.68
N ARG A 447 -12.79 -7.00 -16.01
CA ARG A 447 -13.70 -5.90 -15.69
C ARG A 447 -13.51 -4.74 -16.67
N TYR A 448 -14.57 -3.98 -16.90
CA TYR A 448 -14.50 -2.69 -17.56
C TYR A 448 -15.28 -1.65 -16.75
N TYR A 449 -14.93 -0.41 -16.90
CA TYR A 449 -15.61 0.69 -16.22
C TYR A 449 -15.72 1.90 -17.13
N ASN A 450 -16.70 2.73 -16.82
CA ASN A 450 -16.94 3.96 -17.56
C ASN A 450 -17.32 5.09 -16.61
N TRP A 451 -16.94 6.30 -16.97
CA TRP A 451 -17.31 7.53 -16.28
C TRP A 451 -18.00 8.46 -17.23
N THR A 452 -19.22 8.90 -16.89
CA THR A 452 -19.94 9.89 -17.65
C THR A 452 -20.38 11.05 -16.76
N PRO A 453 -20.46 12.29 -17.28
CA PRO A 453 -20.87 13.45 -16.48
C PRO A 453 -22.28 13.29 -15.92
N ASN A 454 -23.18 12.65 -16.64
CA ASN A 454 -24.60 12.56 -16.28
C ASN A 454 -24.93 11.32 -15.45
N GLU A 455 -24.25 10.21 -15.69
CA GLU A 455 -24.58 8.92 -15.06
C GLU A 455 -23.55 8.48 -14.00
N GLY A 456 -22.40 9.13 -13.97
CA GLY A 456 -21.32 8.83 -13.03
C GLY A 456 -20.56 7.55 -13.40
N PHE A 457 -20.18 6.80 -12.39
CA PHE A 457 -19.37 5.59 -12.54
C PHE A 457 -20.24 4.35 -12.79
N SER A 458 -19.83 3.55 -13.75
CA SER A 458 -20.35 2.21 -13.97
C SER A 458 -19.23 1.17 -14.00
N LEU A 459 -19.50 -0.02 -13.48
CA LEU A 459 -18.63 -1.19 -13.52
C LEU A 459 -19.39 -2.30 -14.25
N ASN A 460 -18.79 -2.84 -15.30
CA ASN A 460 -19.39 -3.89 -16.14
C ASN A 460 -20.79 -3.50 -16.64
N GLY A 461 -20.97 -2.23 -17.03
CA GLY A 461 -22.23 -1.68 -17.48
C GLY A 461 -23.25 -1.38 -16.38
N GLN A 462 -22.98 -1.70 -15.12
CA GLN A 462 -23.87 -1.42 -14.00
C GLN A 462 -23.42 -0.15 -13.26
N ARG A 463 -24.36 0.77 -13.03
CA ARG A 463 -24.10 1.99 -12.26
C ARG A 463 -23.81 1.65 -10.81
N ILE A 464 -22.66 2.09 -10.32
CA ILE A 464 -22.19 1.87 -8.94
C ILE A 464 -22.05 3.23 -8.24
N LYS A 465 -22.56 3.32 -7.02
CA LYS A 465 -22.26 4.41 -6.11
C LYS A 465 -21.13 3.96 -5.17
N PHE A 466 -20.12 4.81 -5.00
CA PHE A 466 -19.06 4.54 -4.03
C PHE A 466 -19.58 4.72 -2.61
N HIS A 467 -19.59 3.65 -1.87
CA HIS A 467 -19.73 3.63 -0.42
C HIS A 467 -18.32 3.39 0.14
N GLY A 468 -17.52 4.46 0.20
CA GLY A 468 -16.10 4.38 0.46
C GLY A 468 -15.70 4.80 1.86
N VAL A 469 -14.56 4.29 2.29
CA VAL A 469 -13.84 4.72 3.49
C VAL A 469 -12.41 5.10 3.14
N SER A 470 -11.85 6.05 3.90
CA SER A 470 -10.42 6.40 3.80
C SER A 470 -9.66 5.68 4.89
N LEU A 471 -8.56 5.05 4.52
CA LEU A 471 -7.73 4.24 5.43
C LEU A 471 -6.29 4.73 5.40
N HIS A 472 -5.71 4.93 6.57
CA HIS A 472 -4.27 4.88 6.74
C HIS A 472 -3.81 3.44 6.88
N HIS A 473 -2.51 3.21 6.75
CA HIS A 473 -1.90 1.88 6.75
C HIS A 473 -1.74 1.26 8.14
N ASP A 474 -1.98 2.02 9.22
CA ASP A 474 -1.84 1.53 10.59
C ASP A 474 -2.95 0.56 11.01
N HIS A 475 -2.62 -0.27 11.99
CA HIS A 475 -3.46 -1.34 12.53
C HIS A 475 -3.70 -1.20 14.06
N GLY A 476 -3.77 0.01 14.57
CA GLY A 476 -3.99 0.25 16.00
C GLY A 476 -2.84 -0.29 16.86
N ALA A 477 -3.09 -1.28 17.69
CA ALA A 477 -2.07 -1.83 18.59
C ALA A 477 -0.88 -2.50 17.89
N LEU A 478 -1.00 -2.86 16.61
CA LEU A 478 0.11 -3.36 15.81
C LEU A 478 0.94 -2.23 15.17
N GLY A 479 0.56 -0.97 15.42
CA GLY A 479 1.21 0.17 14.78
C GLY A 479 1.08 0.10 13.26
N ALA A 480 2.19 0.32 12.57
CA ALA A 480 2.26 0.20 11.12
C ALA A 480 2.60 -1.22 10.63
N GLU A 481 2.88 -2.17 11.52
CA GLU A 481 3.23 -3.54 11.12
C GLU A 481 2.15 -4.16 10.24
N GLU A 482 2.48 -4.42 8.99
CA GLU A 482 1.56 -5.05 8.06
C GLU A 482 1.31 -6.51 8.47
N ASN A 483 0.06 -6.85 8.63
CA ASN A 483 -0.36 -8.21 8.99
C ASN A 483 -1.56 -8.64 8.15
N TYR A 484 -1.35 -9.65 7.30
CA TYR A 484 -2.40 -10.15 6.40
C TYR A 484 -3.73 -10.43 7.10
N LYS A 485 -3.68 -11.09 8.26
CA LYS A 485 -4.92 -11.45 8.98
C LYS A 485 -5.63 -10.24 9.54
N ALA A 486 -4.88 -9.25 10.03
CA ALA A 486 -5.44 -8.01 10.55
C ALA A 486 -6.07 -7.18 9.42
N GLU A 487 -5.36 -7.03 8.30
CA GLU A 487 -5.84 -6.31 7.13
C GLU A 487 -7.05 -6.99 6.48
N TYR A 488 -6.98 -8.31 6.27
CA TYR A 488 -8.10 -9.08 5.74
C TYR A 488 -9.35 -8.95 6.62
N ARG A 489 -9.18 -9.05 7.96
CA ARG A 489 -10.28 -8.87 8.90
C ARG A 489 -10.86 -7.44 8.82
N ARG A 490 -10.00 -6.42 8.77
CA ARG A 490 -10.41 -5.01 8.66
C ARG A 490 -11.23 -4.76 7.40
N LEU A 491 -10.69 -5.14 6.24
CA LEU A 491 -11.36 -4.94 4.95
C LEU A 491 -12.63 -5.79 4.82
N LYS A 492 -12.63 -7.02 5.33
CA LYS A 492 -13.81 -7.88 5.36
C LYS A 492 -14.94 -7.28 6.20
N GLN A 493 -14.64 -6.77 7.39
CA GLN A 493 -15.64 -6.08 8.23
C GLN A 493 -16.23 -4.86 7.51
N MET A 494 -15.41 -4.09 6.82
CA MET A 494 -15.88 -2.96 6.00
C MET A 494 -16.79 -3.43 4.87
N LYS A 495 -16.42 -4.49 4.16
CA LYS A 495 -17.28 -5.10 3.13
C LYS A 495 -18.62 -5.54 3.71
N GLU A 496 -18.65 -6.21 4.86
CA GLU A 496 -19.86 -6.63 5.56
C GLU A 496 -20.73 -5.45 6.00
N MET A 497 -20.15 -4.28 6.28
CA MET A 497 -20.86 -3.02 6.54
C MET A 497 -21.43 -2.34 5.28
N GLY A 498 -21.21 -2.89 4.09
CA GLY A 498 -21.66 -2.34 2.82
C GLY A 498 -20.68 -1.39 2.14
N VAL A 499 -19.42 -1.34 2.59
CA VAL A 499 -18.35 -0.63 1.89
C VAL A 499 -17.99 -1.38 0.61
N ASN A 500 -17.87 -0.66 -0.50
CA ASN A 500 -17.48 -1.21 -1.79
C ASN A 500 -16.23 -0.56 -2.38
N SER A 501 -15.67 0.43 -1.70
CA SER A 501 -14.47 1.12 -2.12
C SER A 501 -13.64 1.62 -0.94
N ILE A 502 -12.33 1.60 -1.08
CA ILE A 502 -11.39 2.17 -0.12
C ILE A 502 -10.54 3.23 -0.81
N ARG A 503 -10.12 4.24 -0.06
CA ARG A 503 -9.12 5.22 -0.47
C ARG A 503 -7.90 5.07 0.43
N THR A 504 -6.75 4.88 -0.18
CA THR A 504 -5.48 4.74 0.53
C THR A 504 -4.92 6.12 0.86
N THR A 505 -5.14 6.56 2.08
CA THR A 505 -4.85 7.93 2.53
C THR A 505 -3.43 8.00 3.10
N HIS A 506 -2.48 8.71 2.56
CA HIS A 506 -2.43 9.47 1.30
C HIS A 506 -1.26 8.96 0.45
N ASN A 507 -1.05 7.66 0.43
CA ASN A 507 0.13 7.00 -0.12
C ASN A 507 -0.24 5.63 -0.69
N PRO A 508 0.61 5.02 -1.51
CA PRO A 508 0.34 3.71 -2.09
C PRO A 508 0.08 2.64 -1.03
N ALA A 509 -0.91 1.82 -1.32
CA ALA A 509 -1.17 0.62 -0.55
C ALA A 509 -0.06 -0.42 -0.73
N SER A 510 0.03 -1.37 0.19
CA SER A 510 0.87 -2.56 0.01
C SER A 510 0.30 -3.50 -1.06
N GLU A 511 1.16 -4.34 -1.64
CA GLU A 511 0.71 -5.43 -2.52
C GLU A 511 -0.36 -6.29 -1.82
N GLN A 512 -0.19 -6.53 -0.54
CA GLN A 512 -1.08 -7.35 0.28
C GLN A 512 -2.47 -6.73 0.42
N THR A 513 -2.56 -5.42 0.71
CA THR A 513 -3.84 -4.69 0.77
C THR A 513 -4.58 -4.73 -0.56
N LEU A 514 -3.86 -4.50 -1.68
CA LEU A 514 -4.45 -4.55 -3.03
C LEU A 514 -4.97 -5.95 -3.38
N GLN A 515 -4.21 -6.99 -3.03
CA GLN A 515 -4.65 -8.37 -3.22
C GLN A 515 -5.91 -8.67 -2.42
N ILE A 516 -5.96 -8.31 -1.13
CA ILE A 516 -7.13 -8.51 -0.27
C ILE A 516 -8.34 -7.74 -0.82
N ALA A 517 -8.14 -6.51 -1.28
CA ALA A 517 -9.21 -5.71 -1.90
C ALA A 517 -9.77 -6.39 -3.16
N ALA A 518 -8.91 -6.96 -4.01
CA ALA A 518 -9.31 -7.72 -5.17
C ALA A 518 -10.10 -8.99 -4.78
N GLU A 519 -9.68 -9.70 -3.75
CA GLU A 519 -10.33 -10.92 -3.23
C GLU A 519 -11.71 -10.66 -2.62
N LEU A 520 -11.87 -9.52 -1.95
CA LEU A 520 -13.11 -9.12 -1.30
C LEU A 520 -14.05 -8.33 -2.20
N GLY A 521 -13.64 -7.96 -3.42
CA GLY A 521 -14.43 -7.13 -4.30
C GLY A 521 -14.56 -5.69 -3.79
N LEU A 522 -13.45 -5.06 -3.49
CA LEU A 522 -13.37 -3.65 -3.11
C LEU A 522 -12.64 -2.87 -4.20
N LEU A 523 -13.23 -1.78 -4.67
CA LEU A 523 -12.54 -0.80 -5.50
C LEU A 523 -11.52 -0.04 -4.66
N VAL A 524 -10.39 0.32 -5.25
CA VAL A 524 -9.35 1.09 -4.58
C VAL A 524 -9.15 2.41 -5.32
N GLN A 525 -9.27 3.51 -4.59
CA GLN A 525 -8.74 4.81 -4.99
C GLN A 525 -7.36 4.94 -4.36
N GLU A 526 -6.35 4.61 -5.13
CA GLU A 526 -4.96 4.69 -4.68
C GLU A 526 -4.44 6.11 -4.82
N GLU A 527 -3.71 6.58 -3.80
CA GLU A 527 -3.04 7.86 -3.80
C GLU A 527 -1.54 7.66 -3.92
N ALA A 528 -0.94 8.19 -4.99
CA ALA A 528 0.47 7.98 -5.29
C ALA A 528 1.38 8.74 -4.33
N PHE A 529 0.98 9.96 -3.91
CA PHE A 529 1.82 10.81 -3.09
C PHE A 529 1.05 11.90 -2.35
N ASP A 530 1.28 12.04 -1.04
CA ASP A 530 0.55 12.99 -0.18
C ASP A 530 0.77 14.46 -0.55
N THR A 531 1.97 14.83 -0.89
CA THR A 531 2.38 16.24 -1.00
C THR A 531 2.35 16.79 -2.42
N TRP A 532 2.03 15.98 -3.41
CA TRP A 532 1.95 16.31 -4.84
C TRP A 532 3.28 16.80 -5.38
N TYR A 533 3.53 18.12 -5.38
CA TYR A 533 4.75 18.74 -5.90
C TYR A 533 5.46 19.67 -4.89
N GLY A 534 5.00 19.72 -3.65
CA GLY A 534 5.60 20.57 -2.62
C GLY A 534 5.19 20.14 -1.23
N GLY A 535 6.07 20.31 -0.26
CA GLY A 535 5.82 19.98 1.13
C GLY A 535 4.65 20.77 1.71
N LYS A 536 3.78 20.10 2.45
CA LYS A 536 2.66 20.72 3.20
C LYS A 536 3.11 21.24 4.56
N LYS A 537 4.20 20.68 5.07
CA LYS A 537 4.84 21.04 6.35
C LYS A 537 6.35 21.04 6.17
N PRO A 538 7.09 21.83 6.96
CA PRO A 538 8.56 21.88 6.88
C PRO A 538 9.25 20.54 7.15
N TYR A 539 8.56 19.60 7.77
CA TYR A 539 9.11 18.32 8.21
C TYR A 539 8.62 17.11 7.40
N ASP A 540 7.76 17.32 6.40
CA ASP A 540 7.35 16.25 5.50
C ASP A 540 8.36 16.04 4.35
N TYR A 541 7.95 15.35 3.28
CA TYR A 541 8.84 15.05 2.16
C TYR A 541 9.49 16.26 1.49
N GLY A 542 8.99 17.47 1.68
CA GLY A 542 9.63 18.70 1.23
C GLY A 542 11.09 18.81 1.65
N ARG A 543 11.45 18.24 2.81
CA ARG A 543 12.83 18.23 3.29
C ARG A 543 13.84 17.50 2.38
N PHE A 544 13.37 16.64 1.50
CA PHE A 544 14.23 15.91 0.57
C PHE A 544 14.32 16.58 -0.80
N PHE A 545 13.33 17.39 -1.17
CA PHE A 545 13.16 17.85 -2.55
C PHE A 545 13.16 19.37 -2.70
N GLU A 546 12.71 20.09 -1.67
CA GLU A 546 12.76 21.53 -1.69
C GLU A 546 14.19 21.99 -1.53
N LYS A 547 14.64 22.67 -2.56
CA LYS A 547 16.01 23.15 -2.65
C LYS A 547 16.50 23.85 -1.41
N ASP A 548 17.67 23.53 -1.12
CA ASP A 548 18.76 24.35 -0.63
C ASP A 548 18.73 24.72 0.82
N ALA A 549 17.68 25.17 1.37
CA ALA A 549 17.90 25.95 2.55
C ALA A 549 17.27 25.41 3.81
N THR A 550 16.20 24.71 3.69
CA THR A 550 15.42 24.32 4.86
C THR A 550 15.71 22.92 5.36
N HIS A 551 16.33 22.08 4.54
CA HIS A 551 16.62 20.69 4.89
C HIS A 551 18.02 20.26 4.45
N PRO A 552 18.99 20.34 5.37
CA PRO A 552 20.37 19.95 5.07
C PRO A 552 20.54 18.46 4.76
N GLU A 553 19.53 17.65 5.04
CA GLU A 553 19.51 16.22 4.73
C GLU A 553 19.12 15.91 3.27
N ALA A 554 18.51 16.87 2.55
CA ALA A 554 18.20 16.66 1.14
C ALA A 554 19.48 16.48 0.33
N GLN A 555 19.50 15.47 -0.52
CA GLN A 555 20.64 15.25 -1.40
C GLN A 555 20.57 16.25 -2.55
N LYS A 556 21.71 16.89 -2.82
CA LYS A 556 21.77 17.90 -3.85
C LYS A 556 21.51 17.30 -5.23
N GLY A 557 20.44 17.75 -5.87
CA GLY A 557 20.07 17.32 -7.23
C GLY A 557 18.99 16.25 -7.30
N GLU A 558 18.52 15.72 -6.16
CA GLU A 558 17.36 14.84 -6.11
C GLU A 558 16.08 15.59 -6.51
N LYS A 559 15.19 14.91 -7.18
CA LYS A 559 13.90 15.42 -7.63
C LYS A 559 12.78 14.51 -7.12
N TRP A 560 11.57 15.06 -7.04
CA TRP A 560 10.37 14.28 -6.75
C TRP A 560 10.21 13.06 -7.67
N SER A 561 10.47 13.23 -8.97
CA SER A 561 10.41 12.17 -9.96
C SER A 561 11.40 11.02 -9.75
N ASP A 562 12.37 11.18 -8.87
CA ASP A 562 13.34 10.13 -8.58
C ASP A 562 12.80 9.12 -7.55
N TYR A 563 11.64 9.43 -6.94
CA TYR A 563 11.04 8.68 -5.83
C TYR A 563 9.54 8.37 -6.02
N ASP A 564 8.98 8.73 -7.18
CA ASP A 564 7.59 8.43 -7.55
C ASP A 564 7.41 6.97 -8.04
#